data_7cf01fd940fba717db4e0842dbff639f
#
_entry.id   7cf01fd940fba717db4e0842dbff639f
#
_cell.length_a   1.000
_cell.length_b   1.000
_cell.length_c   1.000
_cell.angle_alpha   90.00
_cell.angle_beta   90.00
_cell.angle_gamma   90.00
#
_symmetry.space_group_name_H-M   'P 1'
#
loop_
_entity.id
_entity.type
_entity.pdbx_description
1 polymer ?
#
loop_
_entity_poly.entity_id
_entity_poly.type
_entity_poly.pdbx_seq_one_letter_code
_entity_poly.pdbx_strand_id
1 'polypeptide(L)'
;MKENTPILSRDGVSYLVPFVLITFCFALWGFANDITNPMVKAFSKIFRMSVTDGALVQVAFYGGYFAMAMPAALFIRKFSYKSGVLVGLGLYALGAFLFWPAEKTGSYYPFLLAYFIMTCGLSFLETSCNPFILSMGPDETATRRLNLAQSFNPCGSLLGMFVAMNFIQNRLDPMSSADRALLSPEEFEIMKHSDLSILIAPYLAISLVIAVIFIVILLTRMPKNADSGVNTGFVPAVKRLFARQHYREGVLTQFFYVGAQIMCWTFIIQYGTRVLVGTMPNGFERSILSMMGQPSDGILSEKAAEVLSQGYNIIAMLFFVLSRFICTYLLKYLRPGRMLAAFALGGILLSAGVILLQGRAGLYCLVAISICMSLMFPTIYGIALEGTGEDAKLGSAGLIMAILGGSVLPPVQAAIIDLGTVMSMPAVNISFLLPLICFAVIAAYGIRMSRA
;
A
#
# COMPACT_ATOMS: atom_id res chain seq x y z
N MET A 1 24.59 18.19 5.19
CA MET A 1 24.97 16.95 4.44
C MET A 1 26.00 17.32 3.41
N LYS A 2 27.12 16.58 3.28
CA LYS A 2 28.12 16.80 2.21
C LYS A 2 27.46 16.46 0.88
N GLU A 3 27.56 17.35 -0.10
CA GLU A 3 26.87 17.27 -1.39
C GLU A 3 27.18 16.01 -2.23
N ASN A 4 28.28 15.32 -1.92
CA ASN A 4 28.82 14.17 -2.66
C ASN A 4 28.85 12.85 -1.89
N THR A 5 28.04 12.67 -0.82
CA THR A 5 28.03 11.39 -0.11
C THR A 5 27.41 10.30 -1.02
N PRO A 6 28.13 9.19 -1.31
CA PRO A 6 27.62 8.14 -2.20
C PRO A 6 26.37 7.49 -1.61
N ILE A 7 25.43 7.11 -2.49
CA ILE A 7 24.16 6.49 -2.04
C ILE A 7 24.31 4.97 -1.92
N LEU A 8 25.06 4.33 -2.81
CA LEU A 8 25.10 2.88 -3.01
C LEU A 8 26.52 2.31 -2.93
N SER A 9 27.42 2.99 -2.24
CA SER A 9 28.76 2.45 -1.99
C SER A 9 29.22 2.79 -0.58
N ARG A 10 29.90 1.83 0.07
CA ARG A 10 30.51 1.97 1.39
C ARG A 10 31.81 1.17 1.38
N ASP A 11 32.90 1.76 1.88
CA ASP A 11 34.20 1.12 2.01
C ASP A 11 34.72 0.46 0.70
N GLY A 12 34.45 1.12 -0.45
CA GLY A 12 34.85 0.61 -1.77
C GLY A 12 33.96 -0.49 -2.34
N VAL A 13 32.95 -0.94 -1.62
CA VAL A 13 31.98 -1.96 -2.08
C VAL A 13 30.77 -1.28 -2.72
N SER A 14 30.42 -1.69 -3.94
CA SER A 14 29.21 -1.25 -4.64
C SER A 14 28.03 -2.16 -4.30
N TYR A 15 26.90 -1.55 -3.92
CA TYR A 15 25.64 -2.23 -3.62
C TYR A 15 24.61 -2.09 -4.76
N LEU A 16 25.01 -1.66 -5.95
CA LEU A 16 24.07 -1.35 -7.05
C LEU A 16 23.22 -2.57 -7.44
N VAL A 17 23.83 -3.72 -7.67
CA VAL A 17 23.11 -4.94 -8.09
C VAL A 17 22.13 -5.42 -7.02
N PRO A 18 22.54 -5.62 -5.74
CA PRO A 18 21.61 -5.92 -4.65
C PRO A 18 20.48 -4.90 -4.53
N PHE A 19 20.80 -3.60 -4.63
CA PHE A 19 19.82 -2.54 -4.54
C PHE A 19 18.75 -2.64 -5.62
N VAL A 20 19.16 -2.83 -6.89
CA VAL A 20 18.22 -2.97 -8.03
C VAL A 20 17.31 -4.19 -7.83
N LEU A 21 17.88 -5.35 -7.48
CA LEU A 21 17.11 -6.58 -7.26
C LEU A 21 16.08 -6.43 -6.13
N ILE A 22 16.48 -5.83 -5.00
CA ILE A 22 15.56 -5.58 -3.90
C ILE A 22 14.52 -4.53 -4.27
N THR A 23 14.88 -3.53 -5.08
CA THR A 23 13.93 -2.53 -5.59
C THR A 23 12.82 -3.16 -6.44
N PHE A 24 13.12 -4.20 -7.22
CA PHE A 24 12.08 -4.97 -7.92
C PHE A 24 11.08 -5.62 -6.97
N CYS A 25 11.52 -6.09 -5.80
CA CYS A 25 10.59 -6.63 -4.80
C CYS A 25 9.56 -5.58 -4.36
N PHE A 26 9.95 -4.30 -4.23
CA PHE A 26 9.02 -3.22 -3.88
C PHE A 26 7.93 -3.02 -4.95
N ALA A 27 8.28 -3.12 -6.23
CA ALA A 27 7.30 -3.07 -7.31
C ALA A 27 6.34 -4.26 -7.26
N LEU A 28 6.86 -5.48 -6.99
CA LEU A 28 6.04 -6.68 -6.91
C LEU A 28 5.00 -6.63 -5.81
N TRP A 29 5.34 -6.13 -4.62
CA TRP A 29 4.32 -6.06 -3.57
C TRP A 29 3.34 -4.89 -3.77
N GLY A 30 3.76 -3.77 -4.39
CA GLY A 30 2.83 -2.74 -4.83
C GLY A 30 1.79 -3.31 -5.79
N PHE A 31 2.22 -4.11 -6.76
CA PHE A 31 1.34 -4.84 -7.67
C PHE A 31 0.34 -5.73 -6.93
N ALA A 32 0.81 -6.53 -5.95
CA ALA A 32 -0.05 -7.42 -5.17
C ALA A 32 -1.13 -6.67 -4.38
N ASN A 33 -0.78 -5.53 -3.78
CA ASN A 33 -1.71 -4.72 -3.02
C ASN A 33 -2.89 -4.26 -3.90
N ASP A 34 -2.60 -3.71 -5.06
CA ASP A 34 -3.61 -3.03 -5.86
C ASP A 34 -4.36 -3.94 -6.85
N ILE A 35 -3.80 -5.09 -7.22
CA ILE A 35 -4.58 -6.12 -7.91
C ILE A 35 -5.61 -6.78 -6.99
N THR A 36 -5.37 -6.79 -5.66
CA THR A 36 -6.25 -7.40 -4.67
C THR A 36 -7.48 -6.55 -4.34
N ASN A 37 -7.36 -5.23 -4.38
CA ASN A 37 -8.45 -4.32 -3.99
C ASN A 37 -9.77 -4.55 -4.75
N PRO A 38 -9.79 -4.73 -6.09
CA PRO A 38 -11.01 -5.02 -6.82
C PRO A 38 -11.60 -6.41 -6.57
N MET A 39 -10.82 -7.32 -5.96
CA MET A 39 -11.23 -8.71 -5.77
C MET A 39 -12.36 -8.86 -4.77
N VAL A 40 -12.52 -7.96 -3.80
CA VAL A 40 -13.67 -7.96 -2.89
C VAL A 40 -14.98 -7.97 -3.68
N LYS A 41 -15.12 -7.04 -4.64
CA LYS A 41 -16.31 -6.94 -5.49
C LYS A 41 -16.41 -8.12 -6.46
N ALA A 42 -15.30 -8.55 -7.04
CA ALA A 42 -15.28 -9.68 -7.97
C ALA A 42 -15.73 -10.97 -7.30
N PHE A 43 -15.18 -11.32 -6.13
CA PHE A 43 -15.60 -12.52 -5.39
C PHE A 43 -17.04 -12.44 -4.90
N SER A 44 -17.49 -11.29 -4.39
CA SER A 44 -18.90 -11.12 -4.00
C SER A 44 -19.85 -11.43 -5.16
N LYS A 45 -19.49 -11.01 -6.38
CA LYS A 45 -20.25 -11.28 -7.60
C LYS A 45 -20.15 -12.74 -8.06
N ILE A 46 -18.94 -13.31 -8.08
CA ILE A 46 -18.67 -14.68 -8.57
C ILE A 46 -19.32 -15.72 -7.66
N PHE A 47 -19.26 -15.54 -6.35
CA PHE A 47 -19.78 -16.51 -5.37
C PHE A 47 -21.18 -16.16 -4.83
N ARG A 48 -21.86 -15.13 -5.36
CA ARG A 48 -23.18 -14.65 -4.89
C ARG A 48 -23.23 -14.44 -3.37
N MET A 49 -22.19 -13.81 -2.82
CA MET A 49 -22.08 -13.57 -1.39
C MET A 49 -22.26 -12.08 -1.07
N SER A 50 -22.47 -11.76 0.20
CA SER A 50 -22.53 -10.38 0.67
C SER A 50 -21.20 -9.65 0.44
N VAL A 51 -21.24 -8.33 0.37
CA VAL A 51 -20.00 -7.51 0.30
C VAL A 51 -19.13 -7.73 1.54
N THR A 52 -19.77 -7.94 2.70
CA THR A 52 -19.09 -8.24 3.97
C THR A 52 -18.31 -9.56 3.89
N ASP A 53 -18.91 -10.62 3.33
CA ASP A 53 -18.22 -11.89 3.14
C ASP A 53 -17.08 -11.76 2.12
N GLY A 54 -17.31 -11.01 1.02
CA GLY A 54 -16.27 -10.70 0.05
C GLY A 54 -15.10 -9.92 0.66
N ALA A 55 -15.34 -9.11 1.69
CA ALA A 55 -14.32 -8.36 2.41
C ALA A 55 -13.38 -9.24 3.26
N LEU A 56 -13.68 -10.54 3.47
CA LEU A 56 -12.76 -11.48 4.10
C LEU A 56 -11.43 -11.60 3.35
N VAL A 57 -11.39 -11.29 2.06
CA VAL A 57 -10.13 -11.13 1.29
C VAL A 57 -9.20 -10.12 1.97
N GLN A 58 -9.74 -8.99 2.40
CA GLN A 58 -8.96 -7.95 3.09
C GLN A 58 -8.47 -8.45 4.46
N VAL A 59 -9.30 -9.19 5.17
CA VAL A 59 -8.90 -9.80 6.46
C VAL A 59 -7.77 -10.81 6.26
N ALA A 60 -7.87 -11.67 5.24
CA ALA A 60 -6.82 -12.62 4.91
C ALA A 60 -5.53 -11.89 4.51
N PHE A 61 -5.64 -10.82 3.71
CA PHE A 61 -4.52 -10.03 3.24
C PHE A 61 -3.80 -9.32 4.39
N TYR A 62 -4.47 -8.48 5.18
CA TYR A 62 -3.85 -7.75 6.28
C TYR A 62 -3.50 -8.66 7.47
N GLY A 63 -4.26 -9.74 7.67
CA GLY A 63 -3.97 -10.76 8.68
C GLY A 63 -2.63 -11.45 8.45
N GLY A 64 -2.28 -11.74 7.19
CA GLY A 64 -0.98 -12.30 6.81
C GLY A 64 0.18 -11.35 7.16
N TYR A 65 0.03 -10.05 6.91
CA TYR A 65 1.01 -9.04 7.29
C TYR A 65 1.25 -9.02 8.80
N PHE A 66 0.17 -8.93 9.58
CA PHE A 66 0.27 -8.85 11.03
C PHE A 66 0.87 -10.14 11.63
N ALA A 67 0.34 -11.29 11.23
CA ALA A 67 0.75 -12.58 11.79
C ALA A 67 2.23 -12.90 11.51
N MET A 68 2.73 -12.54 10.32
CA MET A 68 4.05 -12.98 9.88
C MET A 68 5.17 -11.95 10.11
N ALA A 69 4.89 -10.70 10.44
CA ALA A 69 5.91 -9.66 10.64
C ALA A 69 6.93 -10.05 11.74
N MET A 70 6.45 -10.50 12.90
CA MET A 70 7.33 -10.91 14.00
C MET A 70 8.09 -12.22 13.72
N PRO A 71 7.45 -13.31 13.23
CA PRO A 71 8.17 -14.51 12.78
C PRO A 71 9.24 -14.21 11.72
N ALA A 72 8.95 -13.32 10.75
CA ALA A 72 9.91 -12.90 9.73
C ALA A 72 11.13 -12.21 10.36
N ALA A 73 10.94 -11.28 11.29
CA ALA A 73 12.03 -10.60 11.97
C ALA A 73 12.91 -11.57 12.77
N LEU A 74 12.32 -12.53 13.46
CA LEU A 74 13.06 -13.57 14.19
C LEU A 74 13.84 -14.46 13.23
N PHE A 75 13.26 -14.81 12.08
CA PHE A 75 13.93 -15.59 11.05
C PHE A 75 15.15 -14.87 10.49
N ILE A 76 15.01 -13.59 10.07
CA ILE A 76 16.13 -12.82 9.51
C ILE A 76 17.24 -12.51 10.54
N ARG A 77 16.91 -12.46 11.82
CA ARG A 77 17.91 -12.36 12.89
C ARG A 77 18.77 -13.64 12.96
N LYS A 78 18.14 -14.80 12.81
CA LYS A 78 18.82 -16.10 12.91
C LYS A 78 19.64 -16.42 11.67
N PHE A 79 19.16 -16.04 10.49
CA PHE A 79 19.77 -16.41 9.22
C PHE A 79 20.41 -15.18 8.53
N SER A 80 19.67 -14.49 7.66
CA SER A 80 20.16 -13.33 6.92
C SER A 80 19.01 -12.56 6.26
N TYR A 81 19.26 -11.32 5.83
CA TYR A 81 18.32 -10.58 4.99
C TYR A 81 18.02 -11.30 3.66
N LYS A 82 19.06 -11.85 3.00
CA LYS A 82 18.89 -12.63 1.76
C LYS A 82 17.95 -13.82 1.97
N SER A 83 18.13 -14.57 3.05
CA SER A 83 17.28 -15.72 3.38
C SER A 83 15.84 -15.29 3.63
N GLY A 84 15.63 -14.15 4.32
CA GLY A 84 14.29 -13.58 4.52
C GLY A 84 13.60 -13.18 3.21
N VAL A 85 14.34 -12.55 2.29
CA VAL A 85 13.83 -12.20 0.95
C VAL A 85 13.45 -13.46 0.16
N LEU A 86 14.29 -14.51 0.19
CA LEU A 86 13.99 -15.76 -0.51
C LEU A 86 12.76 -16.46 0.06
N VAL A 87 12.62 -16.55 1.38
CA VAL A 87 11.39 -17.08 2.01
C VAL A 87 10.19 -16.26 1.60
N GLY A 88 10.31 -14.93 1.64
CA GLY A 88 9.25 -14.02 1.24
C GLY A 88 8.79 -14.24 -0.21
N LEU A 89 9.73 -14.27 -1.16
CA LEU A 89 9.42 -14.54 -2.58
C LEU A 89 8.85 -15.94 -2.77
N GLY A 90 9.37 -16.95 -2.06
CA GLY A 90 8.85 -18.32 -2.14
C GLY A 90 7.41 -18.44 -1.69
N LEU A 91 7.07 -17.85 -0.53
CA LEU A 91 5.68 -17.81 -0.03
C LEU A 91 4.77 -16.99 -0.94
N TYR A 92 5.26 -15.86 -1.48
CA TYR A 92 4.48 -15.05 -2.42
C TYR A 92 4.18 -15.83 -3.70
N ALA A 93 5.20 -16.46 -4.33
CA ALA A 93 5.01 -17.27 -5.52
C ALA A 93 4.07 -18.45 -5.25
N LEU A 94 4.23 -19.14 -4.12
CA LEU A 94 3.37 -20.25 -3.70
C LEU A 94 1.93 -19.78 -3.52
N GLY A 95 1.70 -18.69 -2.77
CA GLY A 95 0.36 -18.14 -2.55
C GLY A 95 -0.32 -17.77 -3.86
N ALA A 96 0.38 -17.08 -4.78
CA ALA A 96 -0.14 -16.75 -6.10
C ALA A 96 -0.40 -18.00 -6.96
N PHE A 97 0.43 -19.04 -6.88
CA PHE A 97 0.22 -20.32 -7.58
C PHE A 97 -1.00 -21.07 -7.04
N LEU A 98 -1.27 -20.99 -5.74
CA LEU A 98 -2.41 -21.68 -5.10
C LEU A 98 -3.78 -21.20 -5.61
N PHE A 99 -3.85 -20.08 -6.31
CA PHE A 99 -5.07 -19.66 -7.00
C PHE A 99 -5.54 -20.70 -8.05
N TRP A 100 -4.59 -21.40 -8.69
CA TRP A 100 -4.94 -22.45 -9.68
C TRP A 100 -5.64 -23.66 -9.06
N PRO A 101 -5.14 -24.36 -8.02
CA PRO A 101 -5.92 -25.42 -7.38
C PRO A 101 -7.17 -24.87 -6.67
N ALA A 102 -7.19 -23.62 -6.18
CA ALA A 102 -8.37 -23.01 -5.59
C ALA A 102 -9.53 -22.88 -6.58
N GLU A 103 -9.27 -22.48 -7.83
CA GLU A 103 -10.27 -22.42 -8.91
C GLU A 103 -10.96 -23.77 -9.10
N LYS A 104 -10.19 -24.87 -9.13
CA LYS A 104 -10.73 -26.23 -9.31
C LYS A 104 -11.67 -26.67 -8.20
N THR A 105 -11.56 -26.10 -7.00
CA THR A 105 -12.49 -26.42 -5.89
C THR A 105 -13.84 -25.74 -6.05
N GLY A 106 -13.95 -24.68 -6.87
CA GLY A 106 -15.14 -23.85 -7.00
C GLY A 106 -15.59 -23.19 -5.69
N SER A 107 -14.73 -23.19 -4.65
CA SER A 107 -15.01 -22.67 -3.31
C SER A 107 -14.22 -21.39 -3.02
N TYR A 108 -14.77 -20.52 -2.19
CA TYR A 108 -14.17 -19.24 -1.82
C TYR A 108 -12.98 -19.35 -0.84
N TYR A 109 -13.10 -20.26 0.13
CA TYR A 109 -12.12 -20.37 1.24
C TYR A 109 -10.68 -20.71 0.80
N PRO A 110 -10.45 -21.57 -0.21
CA PRO A 110 -9.09 -21.80 -0.73
C PRO A 110 -8.42 -20.54 -1.28
N PHE A 111 -9.20 -19.60 -1.85
CA PHE A 111 -8.67 -18.30 -2.28
C PHE A 111 -8.23 -17.44 -1.10
N LEU A 112 -8.98 -17.45 0.01
CA LEU A 112 -8.57 -16.76 1.25
C LEU A 112 -7.25 -17.31 1.79
N LEU A 113 -7.08 -18.63 1.78
CA LEU A 113 -5.82 -19.27 2.19
C LEU A 113 -4.68 -18.89 1.25
N ALA A 114 -4.92 -18.88 -0.06
CA ALA A 114 -3.94 -18.45 -1.04
C ALA A 114 -3.50 -16.99 -0.82
N TYR A 115 -4.44 -16.08 -0.58
CA TYR A 115 -4.16 -14.69 -0.18
C TYR A 115 -3.36 -14.60 1.11
N PHE A 116 -3.75 -15.33 2.15
CA PHE A 116 -3.06 -15.33 3.43
C PHE A 116 -1.59 -15.78 3.27
N ILE A 117 -1.34 -16.88 2.54
CA ILE A 117 0.03 -17.37 2.27
C ILE A 117 0.82 -16.35 1.46
N MET A 118 0.20 -15.77 0.43
CA MET A 118 0.81 -14.74 -0.40
C MET A 118 1.25 -13.55 0.45
N THR A 119 0.40 -13.06 1.34
CA THR A 119 0.70 -11.90 2.20
C THR A 119 1.65 -12.22 3.34
N CYS A 120 1.70 -13.46 3.82
CA CYS A 120 2.80 -13.92 4.66
C CYS A 120 4.15 -13.71 3.95
N GLY A 121 4.23 -14.01 2.65
CA GLY A 121 5.42 -13.75 1.82
C GLY A 121 5.72 -12.25 1.72
N LEU A 122 4.70 -11.42 1.50
CA LEU A 122 4.88 -9.95 1.46
C LEU A 122 5.38 -9.40 2.79
N SER A 123 4.89 -9.90 3.91
CA SER A 123 5.35 -9.51 5.25
C SER A 123 6.84 -9.85 5.46
N PHE A 124 7.29 -11.03 5.00
CA PHE A 124 8.72 -11.38 4.97
C PHE A 124 9.54 -10.42 4.12
N LEU A 125 9.04 -10.07 2.92
CA LEU A 125 9.71 -9.13 2.02
C LEU A 125 9.85 -7.76 2.68
N GLU A 126 8.77 -7.18 3.19
CA GLU A 126 8.81 -5.86 3.82
C GLU A 126 9.70 -5.83 5.06
N THR A 127 9.62 -6.86 5.90
CA THR A 127 10.45 -6.97 7.10
C THR A 127 11.94 -7.13 6.76
N SER A 128 12.27 -7.74 5.61
CA SER A 128 13.66 -7.99 5.18
C SER A 128 14.20 -6.85 4.30
N CYS A 129 13.47 -6.43 3.26
CA CYS A 129 13.98 -5.52 2.23
C CYS A 129 14.20 -4.11 2.77
N ASN A 130 13.29 -3.60 3.61
CA ASN A 130 13.39 -2.24 4.13
C ASN A 130 14.70 -2.02 4.93
N PRO A 131 14.99 -2.80 6.01
CA PRO A 131 16.24 -2.62 6.74
C PRO A 131 17.46 -3.03 5.91
N PHE A 132 17.33 -3.97 4.97
CA PHE A 132 18.43 -4.32 4.08
C PHE A 132 18.83 -3.14 3.19
N ILE A 133 17.87 -2.42 2.60
CA ILE A 133 18.12 -1.19 1.84
C ILE A 133 18.79 -0.12 2.72
N LEU A 134 18.34 0.05 3.97
CA LEU A 134 18.96 1.00 4.89
C LEU A 134 20.45 0.69 5.15
N SER A 135 20.85 -0.59 5.13
CA SER A 135 22.23 -1.04 5.37
C SER A 135 23.14 -1.00 4.14
N MET A 136 22.60 -0.74 2.92
CA MET A 136 23.36 -0.77 1.66
C MET A 136 24.11 0.56 1.38
N GLY A 137 24.85 1.10 2.33
CA GLY A 137 25.63 2.32 2.14
C GLY A 137 25.76 3.14 3.41
N PRO A 138 26.21 4.42 3.32
CA PRO A 138 26.37 5.30 4.47
C PRO A 138 25.04 5.61 5.18
N ASP A 139 25.10 5.77 6.51
CA ASP A 139 23.91 6.02 7.34
C ASP A 139 23.25 7.37 7.03
N GLU A 140 24.04 8.38 6.64
CA GLU A 140 23.56 9.72 6.28
C GLU A 140 22.63 9.72 5.07
N THR A 141 22.77 8.72 4.17
CA THR A 141 21.94 8.59 2.97
C THR A 141 20.89 7.49 3.08
N ALA A 142 20.79 6.82 4.24
CA ALA A 142 19.93 5.64 4.42
C ALA A 142 18.46 5.91 4.10
N THR A 143 17.87 6.96 4.69
CA THR A 143 16.45 7.33 4.45
C THR A 143 16.20 7.71 2.99
N ARG A 144 17.13 8.44 2.34
CA ARG A 144 17.03 8.79 0.91
C ARG A 144 17.06 7.54 0.04
N ARG A 145 17.95 6.60 0.37
CA ARG A 145 18.09 5.30 -0.32
C ARG A 145 16.82 4.46 -0.22
N LEU A 146 16.20 4.41 0.97
CA LEU A 146 14.93 3.72 1.18
C LEU A 146 13.79 4.37 0.39
N ASN A 147 13.70 5.72 0.42
CA ASN A 147 12.71 6.46 -0.38
C ASN A 147 12.85 6.16 -1.88
N LEU A 148 14.10 6.10 -2.40
CA LEU A 148 14.37 5.76 -3.79
C LEU A 148 13.86 4.35 -4.14
N ALA A 149 14.21 3.35 -3.34
CA ALA A 149 13.76 1.97 -3.57
C ALA A 149 12.23 1.86 -3.50
N GLN A 150 11.62 2.45 -2.48
CA GLN A 150 10.18 2.45 -2.31
C GLN A 150 9.41 3.31 -3.32
N SER A 151 10.09 4.15 -4.13
CA SER A 151 9.43 4.86 -5.24
C SER A 151 8.91 3.93 -6.33
N PHE A 152 9.44 2.71 -6.40
CA PHE A 152 8.98 1.70 -7.35
C PHE A 152 7.76 0.91 -6.87
N ASN A 153 7.43 0.95 -5.58
CA ASN A 153 6.22 0.32 -5.05
C ASN A 153 4.94 0.88 -5.70
N PRO A 154 4.67 2.19 -5.71
CA PRO A 154 3.47 2.72 -6.36
C PRO A 154 3.51 2.60 -7.90
N CYS A 155 4.67 2.42 -8.52
CA CYS A 155 4.73 2.03 -9.94
C CYS A 155 4.15 0.62 -10.14
N GLY A 156 4.49 -0.31 -9.24
CA GLY A 156 3.88 -1.64 -9.20
C GLY A 156 2.38 -1.58 -8.95
N SER A 157 1.94 -0.72 -8.03
CA SER A 157 0.52 -0.47 -7.74
C SER A 157 -0.26 -0.03 -8.97
N LEU A 158 0.23 0.96 -9.72
CA LEU A 158 -0.39 1.40 -10.98
C LEU A 158 -0.49 0.26 -12.00
N LEU A 159 0.55 -0.55 -12.13
CA LEU A 159 0.53 -1.74 -12.99
C LEU A 159 -0.50 -2.76 -12.51
N GLY A 160 -0.60 -2.99 -11.20
CA GLY A 160 -1.60 -3.88 -10.59
C GLY A 160 -3.04 -3.42 -10.88
N MET A 161 -3.31 -2.11 -10.71
CA MET A 161 -4.61 -1.51 -11.04
C MET A 161 -4.94 -1.65 -12.53
N PHE A 162 -3.96 -1.39 -13.42
CA PHE A 162 -4.13 -1.55 -14.86
C PHE A 162 -4.46 -3.00 -15.24
N VAL A 163 -3.74 -3.96 -14.66
CA VAL A 163 -3.97 -5.40 -14.90
C VAL A 163 -5.33 -5.80 -14.35
N ALA A 164 -5.70 -5.40 -13.14
CA ALA A 164 -7.00 -5.70 -12.55
C ALA A 164 -8.15 -5.17 -13.41
N MET A 165 -8.06 -3.95 -13.92
CA MET A 165 -9.10 -3.34 -14.74
C MET A 165 -9.21 -4.04 -16.11
N ASN A 166 -8.09 -4.22 -16.82
CA ASN A 166 -8.13 -4.68 -18.24
C ASN A 166 -8.19 -6.20 -18.38
N PHE A 167 -7.58 -6.95 -17.48
CA PHE A 167 -7.47 -8.41 -17.58
C PHE A 167 -8.42 -9.16 -16.66
N ILE A 168 -9.01 -8.49 -15.67
CA ILE A 168 -10.00 -9.09 -14.77
C ILE A 168 -11.35 -8.39 -14.97
N GLN A 169 -11.53 -7.17 -14.47
CA GLN A 169 -12.84 -6.51 -14.40
C GLN A 169 -13.55 -6.40 -15.76
N ASN A 170 -12.84 -5.99 -16.81
CA ASN A 170 -13.41 -5.83 -18.15
C ASN A 170 -13.72 -7.17 -18.86
N ARG A 171 -13.18 -8.29 -18.36
CA ARG A 171 -13.40 -9.62 -18.94
C ARG A 171 -14.40 -10.45 -18.16
N LEU A 172 -14.68 -10.12 -16.91
CA LEU A 172 -15.72 -10.77 -16.12
C LEU A 172 -17.08 -10.57 -16.77
N ASP A 173 -17.93 -11.60 -16.68
CA ASP A 173 -19.29 -11.53 -17.18
C ASP A 173 -20.03 -10.29 -16.65
N PRO A 174 -20.66 -9.47 -17.54
CA PRO A 174 -21.31 -8.23 -17.17
C PRO A 174 -22.57 -8.38 -16.31
N MET A 175 -23.17 -9.57 -16.24
CA MET A 175 -24.40 -9.81 -15.49
C MET A 175 -24.29 -9.33 -14.05
N SER A 176 -25.32 -8.66 -13.55
CA SER A 176 -25.39 -8.22 -12.16
C SER A 176 -25.52 -9.41 -11.18
N SER A 177 -25.24 -9.19 -9.91
CA SER A 177 -25.46 -10.23 -8.87
C SER A 177 -26.92 -10.67 -8.80
N ALA A 178 -27.87 -9.77 -9.08
CA ALA A 178 -29.30 -10.05 -9.11
C ALA A 178 -29.68 -10.96 -10.32
N ASP A 179 -29.15 -10.66 -11.50
CA ASP A 179 -29.40 -11.47 -12.70
C ASP A 179 -28.77 -12.87 -12.57
N ARG A 180 -27.57 -12.94 -11.98
CA ARG A 180 -26.92 -14.23 -11.68
C ARG A 180 -27.71 -15.10 -10.70
N ALA A 181 -28.51 -14.49 -9.82
CA ALA A 181 -29.41 -15.22 -8.91
C ALA A 181 -30.56 -15.94 -9.63
N LEU A 182 -30.91 -15.51 -10.84
CA LEU A 182 -31.97 -16.09 -11.65
C LEU A 182 -31.51 -17.25 -12.55
N LEU A 183 -30.19 -17.48 -12.67
CA LEU A 183 -29.63 -18.56 -13.49
C LEU A 183 -29.92 -19.94 -12.87
N SER A 184 -30.05 -20.94 -13.73
CA SER A 184 -30.07 -22.33 -13.29
C SER A 184 -28.75 -22.71 -12.60
N PRO A 185 -28.72 -23.72 -11.72
CA PRO A 185 -27.50 -24.17 -11.06
C PRO A 185 -26.37 -24.51 -12.07
N GLU A 186 -26.71 -25.14 -13.19
CA GLU A 186 -25.73 -25.56 -14.22
C GLU A 186 -25.13 -24.32 -14.93
N GLU A 187 -25.97 -23.38 -15.37
CA GLU A 187 -25.54 -22.16 -16.05
C GLU A 187 -24.67 -21.29 -15.09
N PHE A 188 -25.04 -21.24 -13.82
CA PHE A 188 -24.27 -20.51 -12.82
C PHE A 188 -22.87 -21.13 -12.60
N GLU A 189 -22.76 -22.46 -12.49
CA GLU A 189 -21.46 -23.12 -12.32
C GLU A 189 -20.56 -22.93 -13.55
N ILE A 190 -21.09 -23.00 -14.78
CA ILE A 190 -20.32 -22.71 -16.01
C ILE A 190 -19.79 -21.27 -15.98
N MET A 191 -20.66 -20.30 -15.69
CA MET A 191 -20.29 -18.88 -15.60
C MET A 191 -19.25 -18.64 -14.50
N LYS A 192 -19.46 -19.22 -13.32
CA LYS A 192 -18.52 -19.13 -12.19
C LYS A 192 -17.13 -19.64 -12.55
N HIS A 193 -17.04 -20.82 -13.18
CA HIS A 193 -15.77 -21.36 -13.65
C HIS A 193 -15.10 -20.48 -14.72
N SER A 194 -15.87 -19.92 -15.64
CA SER A 194 -15.35 -18.97 -16.64
C SER A 194 -14.76 -17.73 -15.96
N ASP A 195 -15.50 -17.11 -15.04
CA ASP A 195 -15.05 -15.92 -14.30
C ASP A 195 -13.82 -16.22 -13.42
N LEU A 196 -13.79 -17.38 -12.75
CA LEU A 196 -12.64 -17.79 -11.95
C LEU A 196 -11.39 -18.01 -12.82
N SER A 197 -11.51 -18.60 -14.00
CA SER A 197 -10.38 -18.79 -14.91
C SER A 197 -9.78 -17.47 -15.39
N ILE A 198 -10.62 -16.45 -15.62
CA ILE A 198 -10.18 -15.09 -15.95
C ILE A 198 -9.42 -14.49 -14.77
N LEU A 199 -9.95 -14.64 -13.55
CA LEU A 199 -9.40 -14.08 -12.34
C LEU A 199 -8.00 -14.65 -12.01
N ILE A 200 -7.77 -15.95 -12.20
CA ILE A 200 -6.50 -16.59 -11.79
C ILE A 200 -5.36 -16.28 -12.75
N ALA A 201 -5.61 -15.97 -14.03
CA ALA A 201 -4.57 -15.80 -15.03
C ALA A 201 -3.49 -14.76 -14.64
N PRO A 202 -3.82 -13.56 -14.16
CA PRO A 202 -2.80 -12.61 -13.70
C PRO A 202 -2.01 -13.10 -12.48
N TYR A 203 -2.62 -13.86 -11.57
CA TYR A 203 -1.93 -14.41 -10.40
C TYR A 203 -0.92 -15.50 -10.78
N LEU A 204 -1.26 -16.34 -11.76
CA LEU A 204 -0.31 -17.32 -12.30
C LEU A 204 0.85 -16.63 -13.03
N ALA A 205 0.57 -15.58 -13.81
CA ALA A 205 1.60 -14.81 -14.49
C ALA A 205 2.59 -14.18 -13.48
N ILE A 206 2.08 -13.53 -12.43
CA ILE A 206 2.93 -12.93 -11.40
C ILE A 206 3.69 -13.99 -10.60
N SER A 207 3.08 -15.16 -10.32
CA SER A 207 3.78 -16.28 -9.66
C SER A 207 5.03 -16.70 -10.45
N LEU A 208 4.93 -16.80 -11.78
CA LEU A 208 6.07 -17.12 -12.65
C LEU A 208 7.14 -16.02 -12.61
N VAL A 209 6.75 -14.76 -12.69
CA VAL A 209 7.69 -13.62 -12.58
C VAL A 209 8.44 -13.65 -11.25
N ILE A 210 7.72 -13.89 -10.14
CA ILE A 210 8.32 -13.97 -8.81
C ILE A 210 9.29 -15.18 -8.70
N ALA A 211 8.93 -16.33 -9.28
CA ALA A 211 9.79 -17.50 -9.31
C ALA A 211 11.11 -17.22 -10.06
N VAL A 212 11.06 -16.48 -11.17
CA VAL A 212 12.25 -16.05 -11.89
C VAL A 212 13.11 -15.13 -11.01
N ILE A 213 12.52 -14.13 -10.36
CA ILE A 213 13.25 -13.20 -9.47
C ILE A 213 13.82 -13.95 -8.26
N PHE A 214 13.09 -14.91 -7.71
CA PHE A 214 13.59 -15.81 -6.66
C PHE A 214 14.87 -16.51 -7.08
N ILE A 215 14.91 -17.11 -8.28
CA ILE A 215 16.09 -17.80 -8.83
C ILE A 215 17.24 -16.80 -9.02
N VAL A 216 16.98 -15.63 -9.59
CA VAL A 216 18.01 -14.59 -9.79
C VAL A 216 18.62 -14.17 -8.47
N ILE A 217 17.81 -13.89 -7.45
CA ILE A 217 18.32 -13.52 -6.10
C ILE A 217 19.05 -14.69 -5.43
N LEU A 218 18.57 -15.91 -5.61
CA LEU A 218 19.23 -17.11 -5.07
C LEU A 218 20.66 -17.22 -5.60
N LEU A 219 20.86 -17.02 -6.91
CA LEU A 219 22.15 -17.12 -7.58
C LEU A 219 23.05 -15.88 -7.35
N THR A 220 22.48 -14.73 -7.05
CA THR A 220 23.22 -13.49 -6.84
C THR A 220 23.91 -13.48 -5.47
N ARG A 221 25.21 -13.12 -5.44
CA ARG A 221 25.93 -12.90 -4.18
C ARG A 221 25.48 -11.60 -3.55
N MET A 222 24.91 -11.69 -2.34
CA MET A 222 24.51 -10.52 -1.55
C MET A 222 25.56 -10.18 -0.49
N PRO A 223 25.79 -8.90 -0.17
CA PRO A 223 26.73 -8.49 0.86
C PRO A 223 26.33 -9.03 2.24
N LYS A 224 27.28 -9.59 2.98
CA LYS A 224 27.05 -10.13 4.33
C LYS A 224 27.25 -9.09 5.45
N ASN A 225 27.77 -7.91 5.14
CA ASN A 225 28.11 -6.89 6.14
C ASN A 225 26.91 -6.39 6.94
N ALA A 226 25.69 -6.55 6.41
CA ALA A 226 24.44 -6.26 7.11
C ALA A 226 23.98 -7.35 8.09
N ASP A 227 24.59 -8.53 8.03
CA ASP A 227 24.17 -9.73 8.80
C ASP A 227 25.03 -9.97 10.05
N SER A 228 26.14 -9.23 10.23
CA SER A 228 27.03 -9.35 11.39
C SER A 228 26.39 -8.72 12.63
N GLY A 229 25.64 -9.50 13.38
CA GLY A 229 25.01 -9.05 14.63
C GLY A 229 25.28 -10.02 15.78
N VAL A 230 25.60 -9.49 16.95
CA VAL A 230 25.68 -10.24 18.21
C VAL A 230 24.27 -10.74 18.57
N ASN A 231 24.14 -11.98 18.92
CA ASN A 231 22.86 -12.62 19.22
C ASN A 231 22.32 -12.17 20.58
N THR A 232 21.94 -10.88 20.68
CA THR A 232 21.30 -10.35 21.88
C THR A 232 19.91 -10.96 22.02
N GLY A 233 19.52 -11.40 23.21
CA GLY A 233 18.22 -12.05 23.45
C GLY A 233 17.04 -11.20 22.96
N PHE A 234 15.94 -11.85 22.63
CA PHE A 234 14.72 -11.19 22.10
C PHE A 234 14.18 -10.10 23.04
N VAL A 235 13.94 -10.45 24.32
CA VAL A 235 13.37 -9.51 25.30
C VAL A 235 14.28 -8.28 25.55
N PRO A 236 15.60 -8.41 25.72
CA PRO A 236 16.48 -7.25 25.80
C PRO A 236 16.45 -6.35 24.55
N ALA A 237 16.39 -6.93 23.36
CA ALA A 237 16.31 -6.15 22.11
C ALA A 237 15.00 -5.35 22.02
N VAL A 238 13.86 -5.97 22.34
CA VAL A 238 12.56 -5.26 22.41
C VAL A 238 12.62 -4.13 23.43
N LYS A 239 13.15 -4.37 24.64
CA LYS A 239 13.30 -3.31 25.66
C LYS A 239 14.17 -2.14 25.17
N ARG A 240 15.29 -2.42 24.49
CA ARG A 240 16.15 -1.37 23.92
C ARG A 240 15.43 -0.56 22.83
N LEU A 241 14.69 -1.22 21.94
CA LEU A 241 13.90 -0.56 20.89
C LEU A 241 12.83 0.36 21.50
N PHE A 242 12.02 -0.16 22.41
CA PHE A 242 10.95 0.63 23.02
C PHE A 242 11.46 1.68 24.05
N ALA A 243 12.68 1.57 24.54
CA ALA A 243 13.33 2.62 25.30
C ALA A 243 13.70 3.83 24.42
N ARG A 244 13.91 3.61 23.11
CA ARG A 244 14.20 4.69 22.16
C ARG A 244 12.91 5.44 21.78
N GLN A 245 12.85 6.71 22.12
CA GLN A 245 11.67 7.53 21.89
C GLN A 245 11.30 7.63 20.41
N HIS A 246 12.29 7.86 19.52
CA HIS A 246 12.07 7.98 18.09
C HIS A 246 11.51 6.69 17.47
N TYR A 247 11.89 5.50 17.97
CA TYR A 247 11.33 4.23 17.52
C TYR A 247 9.87 4.05 17.96
N ARG A 248 9.60 4.21 19.24
CA ARG A 248 8.25 4.06 19.83
C ARG A 248 7.24 5.00 19.18
N GLU A 249 7.62 6.26 19.04
CA GLU A 249 6.80 7.28 18.38
C GLU A 249 6.70 7.00 16.86
N GLY A 250 7.76 6.50 16.24
CA GLY A 250 7.77 6.11 14.84
C GLY A 250 6.80 5.00 14.53
N VAL A 251 6.72 3.94 15.36
CA VAL A 251 5.74 2.85 15.20
C VAL A 251 4.31 3.38 15.29
N LEU A 252 4.02 4.23 16.29
CA LEU A 252 2.72 4.87 16.44
C LEU A 252 2.39 5.77 15.24
N THR A 253 3.35 6.57 14.80
CA THR A 253 3.20 7.46 13.64
C THR A 253 2.94 6.67 12.36
N GLN A 254 3.60 5.53 12.20
CA GLN A 254 3.42 4.64 11.05
C GLN A 254 1.99 4.07 11.00
N PHE A 255 1.42 3.69 12.15
CA PHE A 255 0.03 3.25 12.27
C PHE A 255 -0.95 4.34 11.78
N PHE A 256 -0.80 5.56 12.27
CA PHE A 256 -1.64 6.68 11.84
C PHE A 256 -1.42 7.05 10.37
N TYR A 257 -0.18 6.96 9.88
CA TYR A 257 0.10 7.23 8.48
C TYR A 257 -0.61 6.25 7.54
N VAL A 258 -0.47 4.94 7.78
CA VAL A 258 -1.12 3.94 6.93
C VAL A 258 -2.63 4.07 6.99
N GLY A 259 -3.18 4.35 8.18
CA GLY A 259 -4.60 4.67 8.33
C GLY A 259 -5.03 5.86 7.49
N ALA A 260 -4.32 6.99 7.56
CA ALA A 260 -4.63 8.18 6.76
C ALA A 260 -4.58 7.88 5.25
N GLN A 261 -3.57 7.14 4.82
CA GLN A 261 -3.38 6.78 3.41
C GLN A 261 -4.56 5.96 2.88
N ILE A 262 -4.94 4.89 3.57
CA ILE A 262 -6.04 4.03 3.14
C ILE A 262 -7.37 4.78 3.21
N MET A 263 -7.61 5.56 4.26
CA MET A 263 -8.81 6.40 4.39
C MET A 263 -8.96 7.37 3.23
N CYS A 264 -7.92 8.10 2.86
CA CYS A 264 -7.97 9.06 1.76
C CYS A 264 -8.23 8.38 0.41
N TRP A 265 -7.59 7.25 0.12
CA TRP A 265 -7.74 6.57 -1.17
C TRP A 265 -9.02 5.76 -1.30
N THR A 266 -9.52 5.19 -0.20
CA THR A 266 -10.78 4.44 -0.22
C THR A 266 -11.98 5.38 -0.38
N PHE A 267 -12.00 6.47 0.41
CA PHE A 267 -13.19 7.31 0.47
C PHE A 267 -13.21 8.48 -0.52
N ILE A 268 -12.19 8.60 -1.40
CA ILE A 268 -12.22 9.54 -2.52
C ILE A 268 -13.39 9.24 -3.47
N ILE A 269 -13.77 7.97 -3.62
CA ILE A 269 -14.88 7.57 -4.50
C ILE A 269 -16.21 8.05 -3.92
N GLN A 270 -16.48 7.79 -2.62
CA GLN A 270 -17.69 8.25 -1.94
C GLN A 270 -17.80 9.77 -1.92
N TYR A 271 -16.70 10.45 -1.61
CA TYR A 271 -16.63 11.89 -1.60
C TYR A 271 -16.89 12.47 -3.00
N GLY A 272 -16.15 11.97 -4.00
CA GLY A 272 -16.26 12.44 -5.38
C GLY A 272 -17.63 12.16 -5.98
N THR A 273 -18.18 10.97 -5.80
CA THR A 273 -19.53 10.63 -6.27
C THR A 273 -20.57 11.60 -5.73
N ARG A 274 -20.54 11.86 -4.41
CA ARG A 274 -21.48 12.81 -3.78
C ARG A 274 -21.35 14.22 -4.34
N VAL A 275 -20.13 14.67 -4.60
CA VAL A 275 -19.85 16.03 -5.09
C VAL A 275 -20.23 16.21 -6.56
N LEU A 276 -20.10 15.15 -7.36
CA LEU A 276 -20.22 15.21 -8.82
C LEU A 276 -21.62 14.84 -9.34
N VAL A 277 -22.37 14.00 -8.60
CA VAL A 277 -23.75 13.63 -8.97
C VAL A 277 -24.60 14.88 -9.15
N GLY A 278 -25.37 14.92 -10.24
CA GLY A 278 -26.28 16.04 -10.55
C GLY A 278 -25.56 17.30 -11.08
N THR A 279 -24.24 17.27 -11.27
CA THR A 279 -23.49 18.40 -11.84
C THR A 279 -23.16 18.16 -13.32
N MET A 280 -22.81 19.22 -14.04
CA MET A 280 -22.26 19.10 -15.41
C MET A 280 -20.74 18.89 -15.37
N PRO A 281 -20.20 17.95 -16.17
CA PRO A 281 -18.77 17.73 -16.24
C PRO A 281 -18.06 18.92 -16.92
N ASN A 282 -16.90 19.30 -16.38
CA ASN A 282 -16.02 20.28 -17.03
C ASN A 282 -15.23 19.64 -18.18
N GLY A 283 -14.47 20.44 -18.95
CA GLY A 283 -13.73 19.95 -20.13
C GLY A 283 -12.76 18.81 -19.79
N PHE A 284 -12.08 18.88 -18.65
CA PHE A 284 -11.16 17.85 -18.19
C PHE A 284 -11.91 16.57 -17.77
N GLU A 285 -13.00 16.71 -17.05
CA GLU A 285 -13.86 15.59 -16.63
C GLU A 285 -14.49 14.86 -17.82
N ARG A 286 -14.87 15.60 -18.88
CA ARG A 286 -15.36 15.02 -20.15
C ARG A 286 -14.29 14.14 -20.81
N SER A 287 -13.03 14.60 -20.82
CA SER A 287 -11.95 13.80 -21.37
C SER A 287 -11.75 12.50 -20.59
N ILE A 288 -11.81 12.53 -19.26
CA ILE A 288 -11.71 11.31 -18.42
C ILE A 288 -12.88 10.37 -18.72
N LEU A 289 -14.11 10.87 -18.74
CA LEU A 289 -15.30 10.07 -19.01
C LEU A 289 -15.23 9.40 -20.37
N SER A 290 -14.83 10.15 -21.41
CA SER A 290 -14.63 9.63 -22.76
C SER A 290 -13.58 8.51 -22.80
N MET A 291 -12.43 8.69 -22.12
CA MET A 291 -11.40 7.67 -22.01
C MET A 291 -11.89 6.40 -21.29
N MET A 292 -12.84 6.56 -20.36
CA MET A 292 -13.42 5.45 -19.59
C MET A 292 -14.73 4.90 -20.20
N GLY A 293 -15.07 5.31 -21.44
CA GLY A 293 -16.24 4.80 -22.19
C GLY A 293 -17.59 5.22 -21.59
N GLN A 294 -17.64 6.34 -20.85
CA GLN A 294 -18.88 6.87 -20.25
C GLN A 294 -19.40 8.07 -21.04
N PRO A 295 -20.74 8.30 -21.02
CA PRO A 295 -21.32 9.53 -21.61
C PRO A 295 -20.66 10.76 -21.00
N SER A 296 -20.18 11.66 -21.86
CA SER A 296 -19.46 12.86 -21.46
C SER A 296 -20.34 14.13 -21.48
N ASP A 297 -21.52 14.03 -22.05
CA ASP A 297 -22.47 15.15 -22.22
C ASP A 297 -23.69 15.00 -21.33
N GLY A 298 -24.09 16.09 -20.70
CA GLY A 298 -25.26 16.14 -19.82
C GLY A 298 -24.91 16.11 -18.32
N ILE A 299 -25.95 15.97 -17.50
CA ILE A 299 -25.85 15.88 -16.05
C ILE A 299 -25.28 14.50 -15.66
N LEU A 300 -24.29 14.49 -14.77
CA LEU A 300 -23.67 13.27 -14.31
C LEU A 300 -24.64 12.39 -13.51
N SER A 301 -24.87 11.18 -14.02
CA SER A 301 -25.54 10.12 -13.26
C SER A 301 -24.63 9.62 -12.12
N GLU A 302 -25.20 8.92 -11.16
CA GLU A 302 -24.45 8.32 -10.06
C GLU A 302 -23.31 7.44 -10.56
N LYS A 303 -23.58 6.58 -11.55
CA LYS A 303 -22.56 5.70 -12.16
C LYS A 303 -21.45 6.49 -12.85
N ALA A 304 -21.79 7.54 -13.61
CA ALA A 304 -20.80 8.38 -14.27
C ALA A 304 -19.95 9.16 -13.25
N ALA A 305 -20.55 9.63 -12.16
CA ALA A 305 -19.85 10.29 -11.06
C ALA A 305 -18.92 9.33 -10.30
N GLU A 306 -19.33 8.09 -10.09
CA GLU A 306 -18.49 7.04 -9.49
C GLU A 306 -17.25 6.75 -10.37
N VAL A 307 -17.46 6.53 -11.67
CA VAL A 307 -16.36 6.29 -12.63
C VAL A 307 -15.42 7.48 -12.70
N LEU A 308 -15.95 8.71 -12.72
CA LEU A 308 -15.13 9.91 -12.70
C LEU A 308 -14.32 10.05 -11.41
N SER A 309 -14.91 9.68 -10.26
CA SER A 309 -14.22 9.66 -8.96
C SER A 309 -13.09 8.65 -8.92
N GLN A 310 -13.25 7.50 -9.57
CA GLN A 310 -12.15 6.54 -9.78
C GLN A 310 -11.06 7.14 -10.65
N GLY A 311 -11.40 7.90 -11.69
CA GLY A 311 -10.46 8.68 -12.50
C GLY A 311 -9.63 9.65 -11.65
N TYR A 312 -10.26 10.38 -10.74
CA TYR A 312 -9.55 11.24 -9.79
C TYR A 312 -8.64 10.47 -8.83
N ASN A 313 -9.03 9.25 -8.43
CA ASN A 313 -8.16 8.39 -7.61
C ASN A 313 -6.90 7.96 -8.38
N ILE A 314 -7.02 7.62 -9.66
CA ILE A 314 -5.87 7.31 -10.52
C ILE A 314 -4.93 8.52 -10.63
N ILE A 315 -5.47 9.72 -10.80
CA ILE A 315 -4.68 10.97 -10.83
C ILE A 315 -3.98 11.20 -9.48
N ALA A 316 -4.66 10.96 -8.37
CA ALA A 316 -4.08 11.04 -7.03
C ALA A 316 -2.89 10.08 -6.88
N MET A 317 -2.99 8.85 -7.39
CA MET A 317 -1.90 7.89 -7.42
C MET A 317 -0.74 8.33 -8.31
N LEU A 318 -1.02 8.92 -9.47
CA LEU A 318 0.02 9.49 -10.34
C LEU A 318 0.77 10.63 -9.62
N PHE A 319 0.05 11.53 -8.96
CA PHE A 319 0.68 12.59 -8.15
C PHE A 319 1.51 12.03 -7.00
N PHE A 320 1.05 10.97 -6.36
CA PHE A 320 1.79 10.27 -5.32
C PHE A 320 3.12 9.70 -5.86
N VAL A 321 3.11 9.04 -7.03
CA VAL A 321 4.31 8.50 -7.69
C VAL A 321 5.29 9.62 -8.02
N LEU A 322 4.83 10.63 -8.77
CA LEU A 322 5.67 11.75 -9.19
C LEU A 322 6.27 12.50 -8.01
N SER A 323 5.43 12.81 -7.02
CA SER A 323 5.88 13.47 -5.79
C SER A 323 6.94 12.66 -5.06
N ARG A 324 6.84 11.33 -5.02
CA ARG A 324 7.83 10.48 -4.35
C ARG A 324 9.22 10.58 -4.98
N PHE A 325 9.31 10.59 -6.30
CA PHE A 325 10.59 10.80 -6.98
C PHE A 325 11.16 12.20 -6.71
N ILE A 326 10.33 13.25 -6.79
CA ILE A 326 10.73 14.62 -6.47
C ILE A 326 11.21 14.71 -5.01
N CYS A 327 10.45 14.17 -4.06
CA CYS A 327 10.81 14.18 -2.65
C CYS A 327 12.10 13.42 -2.36
N THR A 328 12.32 12.29 -3.02
CA THR A 328 13.56 11.52 -2.92
C THR A 328 14.77 12.35 -3.36
N TYR A 329 14.61 13.15 -4.43
CA TYR A 329 15.65 14.08 -4.86
C TYR A 329 15.87 15.21 -3.81
N LEU A 330 14.79 15.80 -3.30
CA LEU A 330 14.86 16.87 -2.30
C LEU A 330 15.48 16.41 -0.97
N LEU A 331 15.38 15.14 -0.61
CA LEU A 331 16.08 14.55 0.56
C LEU A 331 17.61 14.60 0.46
N LYS A 332 18.16 14.98 -0.71
CA LYS A 332 19.60 15.30 -0.85
C LYS A 332 19.96 16.59 -0.09
N TYR A 333 19.03 17.55 -0.04
CA TYR A 333 19.26 18.89 0.48
C TYR A 333 18.57 19.15 1.83
N LEU A 334 17.46 18.46 2.09
CA LEU A 334 16.61 18.67 3.25
C LEU A 334 16.70 17.49 4.24
N ARG A 335 16.66 17.79 5.52
CA ARG A 335 16.61 16.77 6.59
C ARG A 335 15.27 16.01 6.53
N PRO A 336 15.27 14.66 6.67
CA PRO A 336 14.04 13.85 6.60
C PRO A 336 12.93 14.33 7.55
N GLY A 337 13.25 14.63 8.81
CA GLY A 337 12.28 15.10 9.81
C GLY A 337 11.62 16.43 9.42
N ARG A 338 12.37 17.39 8.84
CA ARG A 338 11.81 18.68 8.39
C ARG A 338 10.87 18.49 7.20
N MET A 339 11.26 17.62 6.26
CA MET A 339 10.43 17.31 5.12
C MET A 339 9.13 16.61 5.53
N LEU A 340 9.24 15.62 6.43
CA LEU A 340 8.07 14.94 6.99
C LEU A 340 7.11 15.92 7.66
N ALA A 341 7.62 16.85 8.48
CA ALA A 341 6.82 17.87 9.14
C ALA A 341 6.11 18.79 8.14
N ALA A 342 6.83 19.29 7.13
CA ALA A 342 6.26 20.19 6.11
C ALA A 342 5.13 19.51 5.32
N PHE A 343 5.33 18.28 4.88
CA PHE A 343 4.33 17.53 4.14
C PHE A 343 3.14 17.14 5.02
N ALA A 344 3.36 16.81 6.30
CA ALA A 344 2.26 16.53 7.23
C ALA A 344 1.42 17.78 7.51
N LEU A 345 2.05 18.96 7.67
CA LEU A 345 1.33 20.24 7.76
C LEU A 345 0.53 20.52 6.49
N GLY A 346 1.08 20.26 5.30
CA GLY A 346 0.36 20.30 4.04
C GLY A 346 -0.86 19.37 4.03
N GLY A 347 -0.70 18.13 4.54
CA GLY A 347 -1.80 17.18 4.71
C GLY A 347 -2.90 17.68 5.64
N ILE A 348 -2.56 18.35 6.76
CA ILE A 348 -3.54 18.99 7.66
C ILE A 348 -4.33 20.08 6.92
N LEU A 349 -3.65 20.99 6.23
CA LEU A 349 -4.28 22.09 5.50
C LEU A 349 -5.21 21.58 4.40
N LEU A 350 -4.76 20.59 3.63
CA LEU A 350 -5.57 20.00 2.57
C LEU A 350 -6.76 19.20 3.14
N SER A 351 -6.60 18.47 4.25
CA SER A 351 -7.71 17.78 4.92
C SER A 351 -8.74 18.79 5.46
N ALA A 352 -8.29 19.90 6.02
CA ALA A 352 -9.19 21.00 6.39
C ALA A 352 -9.92 21.57 5.15
N GLY A 353 -9.22 21.66 4.01
CA GLY A 353 -9.83 22.02 2.71
C GLY A 353 -10.91 21.04 2.29
N VAL A 354 -10.70 19.73 2.42
CA VAL A 354 -11.72 18.69 2.13
C VAL A 354 -12.97 18.87 2.99
N ILE A 355 -12.80 19.23 4.27
CA ILE A 355 -13.90 19.42 5.21
C ILE A 355 -14.67 20.71 4.89
N LEU A 356 -13.96 21.83 4.66
CA LEU A 356 -14.54 23.17 4.61
C LEU A 356 -14.94 23.61 3.20
N LEU A 357 -14.13 23.25 2.17
CA LEU A 357 -14.37 23.62 0.78
C LEU A 357 -15.28 22.58 0.12
N GLN A 358 -16.56 22.74 0.26
CA GLN A 358 -17.52 21.81 -0.34
C GLN A 358 -17.40 21.78 -1.88
N GLY A 359 -17.87 20.69 -2.49
CA GLY A 359 -17.86 20.54 -3.94
C GLY A 359 -16.50 20.14 -4.53
N ARG A 360 -16.26 20.52 -5.79
CA ARG A 360 -15.04 20.15 -6.56
C ARG A 360 -13.75 20.63 -5.91
N ALA A 361 -13.78 21.80 -5.24
CA ALA A 361 -12.60 22.33 -4.56
C ALA A 361 -12.10 21.38 -3.44
N GLY A 362 -13.02 20.84 -2.66
CA GLY A 362 -12.70 19.80 -1.67
C GLY A 362 -12.15 18.52 -2.29
N LEU A 363 -12.72 18.08 -3.44
CA LEU A 363 -12.21 16.92 -4.17
C LEU A 363 -10.77 17.15 -4.68
N TYR A 364 -10.45 18.34 -5.18
CA TYR A 364 -9.10 18.68 -5.60
C TYR A 364 -8.11 18.71 -4.41
N CYS A 365 -8.54 19.19 -3.24
CA CYS A 365 -7.76 19.09 -2.02
C CYS A 365 -7.47 17.60 -1.67
N LEU A 366 -8.47 16.74 -1.79
CA LEU A 366 -8.33 15.31 -1.50
C LEU A 366 -7.34 14.62 -2.46
N VAL A 367 -7.40 14.94 -3.75
CA VAL A 367 -6.40 14.47 -4.73
C VAL A 367 -5.00 14.97 -4.36
N ALA A 368 -4.87 16.24 -3.99
CA ALA A 368 -3.59 16.86 -3.64
C ALA A 368 -2.97 16.28 -2.34
N ILE A 369 -3.76 15.75 -1.40
CA ILE A 369 -3.26 15.05 -0.20
C ILE A 369 -2.29 13.94 -0.58
N SER A 370 -2.49 13.26 -1.71
CA SER A 370 -1.62 12.17 -2.18
C SER A 370 -0.17 12.64 -2.43
N ILE A 371 0.02 13.91 -2.83
CA ILE A 371 1.35 14.52 -2.94
C ILE A 371 2.03 14.53 -1.56
N CYS A 372 1.29 14.94 -0.54
CA CYS A 372 1.81 15.03 0.82
C CYS A 372 2.13 13.65 1.42
N MET A 373 1.33 12.66 1.14
CA MET A 373 1.52 11.29 1.67
C MET A 373 2.74 10.58 1.10
N SER A 374 3.21 10.98 -0.08
CA SER A 374 4.12 10.20 -0.93
C SER A 374 5.43 9.79 -0.26
N LEU A 375 6.05 10.66 0.55
CA LEU A 375 7.34 10.40 1.22
C LEU A 375 7.21 9.80 2.63
N MET A 376 6.01 9.81 3.24
CA MET A 376 5.86 9.62 4.68
C MET A 376 6.26 8.23 5.14
N PHE A 377 5.77 7.16 4.47
CA PHE A 377 6.05 5.78 4.88
C PHE A 377 7.56 5.51 5.02
N PRO A 378 8.37 5.63 3.94
CA PRO A 378 9.79 5.32 4.02
C PRO A 378 10.57 6.31 4.89
N THR A 379 10.08 7.53 5.05
CA THR A 379 10.75 8.54 5.89
C THR A 379 10.52 8.25 7.37
N ILE A 380 9.29 7.96 7.80
CA ILE A 380 8.99 7.52 9.18
C ILE A 380 9.79 6.26 9.50
N TYR A 381 9.77 5.28 8.59
CA TYR A 381 10.48 4.03 8.73
C TYR A 381 12.00 4.23 8.90
N GLY A 382 12.59 5.06 8.04
CA GLY A 382 14.02 5.37 8.10
C GLY A 382 14.43 6.08 9.39
N ILE A 383 13.66 7.09 9.81
CA ILE A 383 13.90 7.81 11.07
C ILE A 383 13.72 6.88 12.27
N ALA A 384 12.69 6.06 12.30
CA ALA A 384 12.40 5.16 13.41
C ALA A 384 13.51 4.10 13.62
N LEU A 385 14.17 3.67 12.56
CA LEU A 385 15.27 2.69 12.63
C LEU A 385 16.66 3.33 12.69
N GLU A 386 16.77 4.66 12.66
CA GLU A 386 18.05 5.35 12.76
C GLU A 386 18.76 5.00 14.07
N GLY A 387 20.05 4.64 13.99
CA GLY A 387 20.84 4.28 15.14
C GLY A 387 20.44 3.00 15.88
N THR A 388 19.48 2.20 15.38
CA THR A 388 19.08 0.94 16.03
C THR A 388 20.10 -0.20 15.82
N GLY A 389 20.99 -0.05 14.83
CA GLY A 389 22.05 -1.03 14.58
C GLY A 389 21.50 -2.46 14.38
N GLU A 390 21.98 -3.38 15.19
CA GLU A 390 21.57 -4.80 15.12
C GLU A 390 20.09 -5.06 15.45
N ASP A 391 19.47 -4.18 16.21
CA ASP A 391 18.06 -4.29 16.56
C ASP A 391 17.14 -3.87 15.40
N ALA A 392 17.66 -3.31 14.30
CA ALA A 392 16.89 -2.91 13.13
C ALA A 392 16.05 -4.05 12.54
N LYS A 393 16.58 -5.29 12.53
CA LYS A 393 15.84 -6.48 12.06
C LYS A 393 14.56 -6.73 12.86
N LEU A 394 14.61 -6.54 14.17
CA LEU A 394 13.45 -6.68 15.03
C LEU A 394 12.58 -5.42 15.01
N GLY A 395 13.22 -4.25 14.94
CA GLY A 395 12.54 -2.96 14.85
C GLY A 395 11.66 -2.85 13.60
N SER A 396 12.09 -3.46 12.50
CA SER A 396 11.30 -3.48 11.27
C SER A 396 9.94 -4.17 11.47
N ALA A 397 9.88 -5.26 12.25
CA ALA A 397 8.62 -5.96 12.51
C ALA A 397 7.57 -5.06 13.16
N GLY A 398 7.95 -4.24 14.14
CA GLY A 398 7.01 -3.31 14.79
C GLY A 398 6.44 -2.28 13.82
N LEU A 399 7.28 -1.78 12.90
CA LEU A 399 6.85 -0.84 11.85
C LEU A 399 5.94 -1.50 10.80
N ILE A 400 6.19 -2.77 10.47
CA ILE A 400 5.32 -3.54 9.56
C ILE A 400 4.00 -3.93 10.25
N MET A 401 4.03 -4.31 11.53
CA MET A 401 2.79 -4.52 12.30
C MET A 401 1.93 -3.25 12.37
N ALA A 402 2.52 -2.07 12.34
CA ALA A 402 1.81 -0.80 12.33
C ALA A 402 0.97 -0.58 11.04
N ILE A 403 1.18 -1.35 9.97
CA ILE A 403 0.32 -1.38 8.77
C ILE A 403 -1.14 -1.73 9.13
N LEU A 404 -1.36 -2.36 10.30
CA LEU A 404 -2.70 -2.60 10.86
C LEU A 404 -3.55 -1.33 10.96
N GLY A 405 -2.96 -0.14 11.01
CA GLY A 405 -3.70 1.13 10.95
C GLY A 405 -4.61 1.27 9.73
N GLY A 406 -4.19 0.67 8.59
CA GLY A 406 -4.97 0.63 7.35
C GLY A 406 -6.19 -0.28 7.37
N SER A 407 -6.33 -1.17 8.36
CA SER A 407 -7.54 -1.99 8.55
C SER A 407 -8.39 -1.56 9.73
N VAL A 408 -7.84 -0.80 10.67
CA VAL A 408 -8.55 -0.34 11.87
C VAL A 408 -9.24 1.01 11.66
N LEU A 409 -8.57 1.97 11.03
CA LEU A 409 -9.09 3.34 10.92
C LEU A 409 -10.15 3.54 9.83
N PRO A 410 -10.09 2.91 8.64
CA PRO A 410 -11.12 3.07 7.61
C PRO A 410 -12.52 2.65 8.04
N PRO A 411 -12.76 1.54 8.77
CA PRO A 411 -14.08 1.22 9.30
C PRO A 411 -14.66 2.31 10.22
N VAL A 412 -13.81 2.98 11.00
CA VAL A 412 -14.23 4.10 11.85
C VAL A 412 -14.68 5.28 10.98
N GLN A 413 -13.95 5.58 9.89
CA GLN A 413 -14.37 6.61 8.94
C GLN A 413 -15.67 6.24 8.24
N ALA A 414 -15.83 4.98 7.82
CA ALA A 414 -17.06 4.49 7.19
C ALA A 414 -18.27 4.68 8.13
N ALA A 415 -18.14 4.32 9.40
CA ALA A 415 -19.20 4.52 10.39
C ALA A 415 -19.61 5.99 10.56
N ILE A 416 -18.67 6.94 10.41
CA ILE A 416 -19.00 8.37 10.41
C ILE A 416 -19.76 8.73 9.12
N ILE A 417 -19.34 8.20 7.97
CA ILE A 417 -20.01 8.47 6.68
C ILE A 417 -21.45 7.98 6.69
N ASP A 418 -21.72 6.82 7.31
CA ASP A 418 -23.04 6.21 7.40
C ASP A 418 -24.04 7.06 8.22
N LEU A 419 -23.58 8.02 9.02
CA LEU A 419 -24.45 9.00 9.69
C LEU A 419 -25.17 9.97 8.73
N GLY A 420 -24.74 10.01 7.47
CA GLY A 420 -25.33 10.83 6.40
C GLY A 420 -25.05 12.33 6.54
N THR A 421 -25.47 12.96 7.63
CA THR A 421 -25.23 14.38 7.95
C THR A 421 -24.88 14.54 9.42
N VAL A 422 -23.87 15.36 9.71
CA VAL A 422 -23.41 15.71 11.06
C VAL A 422 -23.24 17.23 11.14
N MET A 423 -23.83 17.90 12.14
CA MET A 423 -23.75 19.35 12.32
C MET A 423 -24.10 20.16 11.06
N SER A 424 -25.13 19.75 10.33
CA SER A 424 -25.59 20.37 9.06
C SER A 424 -24.59 20.26 7.89
N MET A 425 -23.52 19.48 8.04
CA MET A 425 -22.56 19.17 6.98
C MET A 425 -22.70 17.72 6.53
N PRO A 426 -22.35 17.39 5.27
CA PRO A 426 -22.28 16.00 4.84
C PRO A 426 -21.29 15.21 5.71
N ALA A 427 -21.71 14.08 6.24
CA ALA A 427 -20.86 13.25 7.11
C ALA A 427 -19.58 12.78 6.41
N VAL A 428 -19.62 12.59 5.09
CA VAL A 428 -18.42 12.26 4.29
C VAL A 428 -17.35 13.35 4.39
N ASN A 429 -17.73 14.64 4.44
CA ASN A 429 -16.75 15.74 4.61
C ASN A 429 -16.16 15.71 6.03
N ILE A 430 -17.01 15.60 7.05
CA ILE A 430 -16.58 15.56 8.47
C ILE A 430 -15.71 14.34 8.76
N SER A 431 -15.94 13.23 8.08
CA SER A 431 -15.14 12.01 8.26
C SER A 431 -13.63 12.22 8.00
N PHE A 432 -13.27 13.23 7.19
CA PHE A 432 -11.87 13.61 6.94
C PHE A 432 -11.19 14.30 8.13
N LEU A 433 -11.92 14.53 9.23
CA LEU A 433 -11.31 14.88 10.52
C LEU A 433 -10.36 13.77 11.03
N LEU A 434 -10.66 12.50 10.73
CA LEU A 434 -9.77 11.39 11.10
C LEU A 434 -8.41 11.46 10.39
N PRO A 435 -8.32 11.54 9.03
CA PRO A 435 -7.06 11.80 8.34
C PRO A 435 -6.34 13.05 8.85
N LEU A 436 -7.07 14.15 9.13
CA LEU A 436 -6.48 15.37 9.69
C LEU A 436 -5.78 15.11 11.02
N ILE A 437 -6.42 14.37 11.94
CA ILE A 437 -5.82 13.98 13.24
C ILE A 437 -4.58 13.11 12.99
N CYS A 438 -4.64 12.18 12.05
CA CYS A 438 -3.50 11.35 11.68
C CYS A 438 -2.32 12.21 11.20
N PHE A 439 -2.56 13.19 10.32
CA PHE A 439 -1.53 14.10 9.86
C PHE A 439 -0.98 14.99 10.99
N ALA A 440 -1.80 15.37 11.98
CA ALA A 440 -1.33 16.10 13.15
C ALA A 440 -0.34 15.27 13.98
N VAL A 441 -0.59 13.97 14.17
CA VAL A 441 0.35 13.05 14.82
C VAL A 441 1.66 12.95 14.03
N ILE A 442 1.58 12.82 12.70
CA ILE A 442 2.76 12.74 11.84
C ILE A 442 3.56 14.05 11.88
N ALA A 443 2.88 15.20 11.86
CA ALA A 443 3.53 16.52 11.96
C ALA A 443 4.26 16.69 13.29
N ALA A 444 3.64 16.30 14.41
CA ALA A 444 4.26 16.35 15.73
C ALA A 444 5.53 15.50 15.79
N TYR A 445 5.50 14.29 15.24
CA TYR A 445 6.68 13.43 15.11
C TYR A 445 7.76 14.07 14.24
N GLY A 446 7.40 14.55 13.05
CA GLY A 446 8.33 15.19 12.11
C GLY A 446 9.01 16.43 12.71
N ILE A 447 8.25 17.30 13.40
CA ILE A 447 8.79 18.49 14.09
C ILE A 447 9.78 18.08 15.18
N ARG A 448 9.44 17.06 15.98
CA ARG A 448 10.32 16.56 17.04
C ARG A 448 11.62 16.00 16.49
N MET A 449 11.54 15.17 15.44
CA MET A 449 12.70 14.58 14.77
C MET A 449 13.51 15.60 13.94
N SER A 450 12.95 16.76 13.64
CA SER A 450 13.68 17.83 12.95
C SER A 450 14.61 18.62 13.88
N ARG A 451 14.35 18.56 15.20
CA ARG A 451 15.11 19.27 16.26
C ARG A 451 16.22 18.40 16.85
N ALA A 452 16.06 17.09 16.77
CA ALA A 452 17.09 16.12 17.13
C ALA A 452 18.14 16.00 16.01
#